data_dd42368b1715fd9322a19e2b0684e3ca
#
_entry.id   dd42368b1715fd9322a19e2b0684e3ca
#
_cell.length_a   1.000
_cell.length_b   1.000
_cell.length_c   1.000
_cell.angle_alpha   90.00
_cell.angle_beta   90.00
_cell.angle_gamma   90.00
#
_symmetry.space_group_name_H-M   'P 1'
#
loop_
_entity.id
_entity.type
_entity.pdbx_description
1 polymer ?
#
loop_
_entity_poly.entity_id
_entity_poly.type
_entity_poly.pdbx_seq_one_letter_code
_entity_poly.pdbx_strand_id
1 'polypeptide(L)'
;MKELSLNILDIAQNSVKARATCVKIEITEDADTLAFAITDNGCGMEKDFLANVTNPFTTTRKTRRVGLGLPFLKMEAEMTGGSFDITSKSEKEYEDHGTRVFASFNKNSIDFIPLGDIVDTICTLIHGSEDIDFEFSHKTEEKEITLSTAEMREMLGEDIPLSSPEVLAWVRDYLTELY
;
A
#
# COMPACT_ATOMS: atom_id res chain seq x y z
N MET A 1 -5.79 3.98 13.29
CA MET A 1 -4.48 3.31 13.61
C MET A 1 -3.50 4.33 14.17
N LYS A 2 -2.39 3.91 14.75
CA LYS A 2 -1.44 4.86 15.34
C LYS A 2 -0.40 5.40 14.34
N GLU A 3 -0.27 4.78 13.18
CA GLU A 3 0.73 5.10 12.15
C GLU A 3 0.16 4.80 10.76
N LEU A 4 0.45 5.66 9.79
CA LEU A 4 -0.02 5.47 8.41
C LEU A 4 0.66 4.26 7.71
N SER A 5 1.87 3.88 8.15
CA SER A 5 2.56 2.69 7.68
C SER A 5 1.73 1.41 7.87
N LEU A 6 0.95 1.33 8.95
CA LEU A 6 0.04 0.22 9.21
C LEU A 6 -1.18 0.24 8.27
N ASN A 7 -1.67 1.41 7.90
CA ASN A 7 -2.71 1.53 6.87
C ASN A 7 -2.18 1.05 5.51
N ILE A 8 -0.97 1.47 5.16
CA ILE A 8 -0.28 1.02 3.94
C ILE A 8 -0.13 -0.50 3.94
N LEU A 9 0.31 -1.09 5.06
CA LEU A 9 0.43 -2.54 5.21
C LEU A 9 -0.92 -3.25 4.98
N ASP A 10 -2.00 -2.79 5.60
CA ASP A 10 -3.32 -3.40 5.47
C ASP A 10 -3.86 -3.33 4.04
N ILE A 11 -3.71 -2.17 3.38
CA ILE A 11 -4.13 -2.01 1.99
C ILE A 11 -3.30 -2.86 1.04
N ALA A 12 -1.96 -2.89 1.20
CA ALA A 12 -1.09 -3.74 0.39
C ALA A 12 -1.39 -5.25 0.59
N GLN A 13 -1.74 -5.66 1.81
CA GLN A 13 -2.20 -7.03 2.06
C GLN A 13 -3.54 -7.35 1.38
N ASN A 14 -4.41 -6.38 1.17
CA ASN A 14 -5.61 -6.58 0.36
C ASN A 14 -5.26 -6.85 -1.11
N SER A 15 -4.25 -6.18 -1.64
CA SER A 15 -3.70 -6.45 -2.98
C SER A 15 -3.15 -7.88 -3.11
N VAL A 16 -2.43 -8.36 -2.09
CA VAL A 16 -1.96 -9.76 -2.01
C VAL A 16 -3.15 -10.73 -2.05
N LYS A 17 -4.19 -10.48 -1.26
CA LYS A 17 -5.43 -11.31 -1.24
C LYS A 17 -6.18 -11.26 -2.58
N ALA A 18 -6.07 -10.17 -3.33
CA ALA A 18 -6.62 -10.01 -4.67
C ALA A 18 -5.79 -10.69 -5.76
N ARG A 19 -4.78 -11.48 -5.39
CA ARG A 19 -3.89 -12.23 -6.30
C ARG A 19 -3.08 -11.32 -7.23
N ALA A 20 -2.72 -10.13 -6.76
CA ALA A 20 -1.80 -9.27 -7.49
C ALA A 20 -0.44 -9.95 -7.66
N THR A 21 0.21 -9.71 -8.78
CA THR A 21 1.60 -10.09 -9.02
C THR A 21 2.56 -8.92 -8.87
N CYS A 22 2.03 -7.70 -8.89
CA CYS A 22 2.78 -6.47 -8.66
C CYS A 22 1.94 -5.50 -7.82
N VAL A 23 2.57 -4.91 -6.82
CA VAL A 23 2.00 -3.88 -5.96
C VAL A 23 2.93 -2.68 -5.93
N LYS A 24 2.43 -1.53 -6.35
CA LYS A 24 3.15 -0.26 -6.32
C LYS A 24 2.70 0.57 -5.14
N ILE A 25 3.64 1.01 -4.31
CA ILE A 25 3.42 1.85 -3.13
C ILE A 25 4.15 3.17 -3.35
N GLU A 26 3.42 4.24 -3.52
CA GLU A 26 3.94 5.58 -3.78
C GLU A 26 3.57 6.51 -2.64
N ILE A 27 4.55 7.09 -1.97
CA ILE A 27 4.35 8.11 -0.93
C ILE A 27 4.90 9.43 -1.44
N THR A 28 4.14 10.49 -1.27
CA THR A 28 4.58 11.87 -1.54
C THR A 28 4.38 12.73 -0.31
N GLU A 29 5.37 13.52 0.02
CA GLU A 29 5.35 14.36 1.20
C GLU A 29 5.95 15.73 0.91
N ASP A 30 5.22 16.77 1.26
CA ASP A 30 5.67 18.16 1.28
C ASP A 30 5.53 18.77 2.69
N ALA A 31 5.67 20.09 2.79
CA ALA A 31 5.57 20.80 4.08
C ALA A 31 4.21 20.59 4.75
N ASP A 32 3.12 20.56 3.99
CA ASP A 32 1.75 20.60 4.48
C ASP A 32 0.97 19.30 4.31
N THR A 33 1.41 18.45 3.38
CA THR A 33 0.66 17.26 2.95
C THR A 33 1.52 16.02 2.97
N LEU A 34 0.96 14.92 3.44
CA LEU A 34 1.43 13.57 3.16
C LEU A 34 0.34 12.85 2.39
N ALA A 35 0.70 12.22 1.27
CA ALA A 35 -0.22 11.41 0.49
C ALA A 35 0.43 10.09 0.12
N PHE A 36 -0.39 9.05 -0.04
CA PHE A 36 0.08 7.80 -0.61
C PHE A 36 -0.94 7.21 -1.59
N ALA A 37 -0.42 6.44 -2.53
CA ALA A 37 -1.19 5.63 -3.44
C ALA A 37 -0.68 4.19 -3.44
N ILE A 38 -1.60 3.24 -3.43
CA ILE A 38 -1.28 1.82 -3.58
C ILE A 38 -2.04 1.32 -4.81
N THR A 39 -1.29 0.84 -5.79
CA THR A 39 -1.83 0.35 -7.07
C THR A 39 -1.42 -1.11 -7.25
N ASP A 40 -2.36 -1.95 -7.59
CA ASP A 40 -2.13 -3.35 -7.86
C ASP A 40 -2.77 -3.80 -9.18
N ASN A 41 -2.30 -4.94 -9.67
CA ASN A 41 -2.83 -5.63 -10.83
C ASN A 41 -3.63 -6.89 -10.44
N GLY A 42 -4.23 -6.90 -9.25
CA GLY A 42 -5.07 -8.01 -8.77
C GLY A 42 -6.40 -8.14 -9.51
N CYS A 43 -7.28 -8.98 -9.00
CA CYS A 43 -8.57 -9.27 -9.65
C CYS A 43 -9.52 -8.06 -9.75
N GLY A 44 -9.24 -6.98 -9.04
CA GLY A 44 -10.12 -5.82 -9.00
C GLY A 44 -11.47 -6.08 -8.34
N MET A 45 -12.36 -5.10 -8.44
CA MET A 45 -13.69 -5.12 -7.85
C MET A 45 -14.75 -4.84 -8.91
N GLU A 46 -15.88 -5.54 -8.80
CA GLU A 46 -17.09 -5.24 -9.58
C GLU A 46 -17.71 -3.92 -9.10
N LYS A 47 -18.42 -3.22 -9.99
CA LYS A 47 -18.96 -1.87 -9.73
C LYS A 47 -19.83 -1.81 -8.48
N ASP A 48 -20.71 -2.79 -8.29
CA ASP A 48 -21.62 -2.82 -7.13
C ASP A 48 -20.88 -3.01 -5.81
N PHE A 49 -19.82 -3.81 -5.82
CA PHE A 49 -18.96 -4.00 -4.65
C PHE A 49 -18.12 -2.74 -4.37
N LEU A 50 -17.53 -2.15 -5.40
CA LEU A 50 -16.73 -0.92 -5.28
C LEU A 50 -17.56 0.24 -4.71
N ALA A 51 -18.81 0.39 -5.15
CA ALA A 51 -19.70 1.45 -4.66
C ALA A 51 -19.96 1.40 -3.15
N ASN A 52 -19.79 0.23 -2.53
CA ASN A 52 -20.09 -0.02 -1.11
C ASN A 52 -18.83 -0.32 -0.27
N VAL A 53 -17.66 -0.43 -0.89
CA VAL A 53 -16.44 -0.91 -0.21
C VAL A 53 -15.97 -0.02 0.94
N THR A 54 -16.28 1.28 0.90
CA THR A 54 -15.96 2.25 1.96
C THR A 54 -17.08 2.44 2.98
N ASN A 55 -18.20 1.73 2.84
CA ASN A 55 -19.29 1.84 3.78
C ASN A 55 -19.13 0.81 4.91
N PRO A 56 -18.85 1.23 6.16
CA PRO A 56 -18.63 0.32 7.28
C PRO A 56 -19.85 -0.51 7.65
N PHE A 57 -21.05 -0.14 7.18
CA PHE A 57 -22.30 -0.81 7.50
C PHE A 57 -22.78 -1.84 6.46
N THR A 58 -22.14 -1.88 5.28
CA THR A 58 -22.51 -2.82 4.20
C THR A 58 -21.77 -4.14 4.25
N THR A 59 -20.94 -4.39 5.24
CA THR A 59 -20.32 -5.69 5.51
C THR A 59 -21.35 -6.68 6.05
N THR A 60 -22.37 -7.00 5.24
CA THR A 60 -23.25 -8.12 5.55
C THR A 60 -22.51 -9.43 5.32
N ARG A 61 -22.66 -10.35 6.26
CA ARG A 61 -22.04 -11.66 6.48
C ARG A 61 -21.86 -12.61 5.28
N LYS A 62 -22.07 -12.21 4.03
CA LYS A 62 -22.00 -13.07 2.83
C LYS A 62 -20.98 -12.65 1.78
N THR A 63 -20.40 -11.47 1.86
CA THR A 63 -19.34 -11.04 0.98
C THR A 63 -18.01 -11.07 1.74
N ARG A 64 -17.07 -11.80 1.20
CA ARG A 64 -15.70 -11.95 1.69
C ARG A 64 -15.19 -10.67 2.37
N ARG A 65 -14.76 -10.85 3.60
CA ARG A 65 -13.97 -9.97 4.45
C ARG A 65 -13.18 -8.88 3.72
N VAL A 66 -13.83 -7.81 3.31
CA VAL A 66 -13.19 -6.51 3.21
C VAL A 66 -13.09 -6.06 4.66
N GLY A 67 -11.87 -6.01 5.17
CA GLY A 67 -11.64 -5.53 6.52
C GLY A 67 -12.10 -4.08 6.65
N LEU A 68 -12.19 -3.58 7.86
CA LEU A 68 -12.54 -2.18 8.15
C LEU A 68 -11.45 -1.18 7.70
N GLY A 69 -10.36 -1.64 7.07
CA GLY A 69 -9.20 -0.84 6.66
C GLY A 69 -9.55 0.30 5.72
N LEU A 70 -10.28 0.04 4.63
CA LEU A 70 -10.65 1.10 3.67
C LEU A 70 -11.61 2.14 4.28
N PRO A 71 -12.68 1.76 4.99
CA PRO A 71 -13.53 2.73 5.68
C PRO A 71 -12.77 3.57 6.72
N PHE A 72 -11.88 2.98 7.50
CA PHE A 72 -11.06 3.71 8.47
C PHE A 72 -10.07 4.64 7.80
N LEU A 73 -9.37 4.20 6.76
CA LEU A 73 -8.44 5.06 6.02
C LEU A 73 -9.15 6.29 5.45
N LYS A 74 -10.34 6.08 4.85
CA LYS A 74 -11.16 7.18 4.36
C LYS A 74 -11.51 8.18 5.48
N MET A 75 -11.99 7.68 6.61
CA MET A 75 -12.33 8.51 7.76
C MET A 75 -11.11 9.28 8.29
N GLU A 76 -9.96 8.63 8.45
CA GLU A 76 -8.72 9.25 8.93
C GLU A 76 -8.24 10.36 7.98
N ALA A 77 -8.28 10.13 6.66
CA ALA A 77 -7.93 11.14 5.67
C ALA A 77 -8.88 12.36 5.74
N GLU A 78 -10.17 12.12 5.73
CA GLU A 78 -11.21 13.18 5.79
C GLU A 78 -11.16 13.99 7.09
N MET A 79 -10.85 13.36 8.24
CA MET A 79 -10.68 14.04 9.54
C MET A 79 -9.54 15.07 9.53
N THR A 80 -8.49 14.83 8.76
CA THR A 80 -7.41 15.81 8.62
C THR A 80 -7.72 16.95 7.63
N GLY A 81 -8.84 16.87 6.90
CA GLY A 81 -9.16 17.74 5.78
C GLY A 81 -8.48 17.32 4.48
N GLY A 82 -7.94 16.11 4.45
CA GLY A 82 -7.40 15.47 3.25
C GLY A 82 -8.48 14.81 2.39
N SER A 83 -8.07 13.90 1.52
CA SER A 83 -8.96 13.22 0.58
C SER A 83 -8.69 11.73 0.49
N PHE A 84 -9.70 11.00 0.07
CA PHE A 84 -9.63 9.57 -0.21
C PHE A 84 -10.24 9.29 -1.57
N ASP A 85 -9.61 8.42 -2.36
CA ASP A 85 -10.14 7.95 -3.61
C ASP A 85 -9.81 6.45 -3.82
N ILE A 86 -10.72 5.72 -4.44
CA ILE A 86 -10.51 4.32 -4.82
C ILE A 86 -11.09 4.08 -6.21
N THR A 87 -10.25 3.53 -7.08
CA THR A 87 -10.66 3.09 -8.41
C THR A 87 -10.31 1.63 -8.59
N SER A 88 -11.15 0.87 -9.26
CA SER A 88 -10.93 -0.54 -9.50
C SER A 88 -11.56 -0.99 -10.80
N LYS A 89 -10.88 -1.92 -11.48
CA LYS A 89 -11.32 -2.60 -12.70
C LYS A 89 -11.32 -4.10 -12.45
N SER A 90 -12.48 -4.73 -12.58
CA SER A 90 -12.62 -6.16 -12.38
C SER A 90 -12.00 -6.96 -13.53
N GLU A 91 -11.28 -8.04 -13.21
CA GLU A 91 -10.74 -9.00 -14.18
C GLU A 91 -11.80 -9.65 -15.07
N LYS A 92 -13.08 -9.62 -14.66
CA LYS A 92 -14.19 -10.15 -15.45
C LYS A 92 -14.57 -9.26 -16.63
N GLU A 93 -14.24 -7.97 -16.57
CA GLU A 93 -14.65 -6.97 -17.56
C GLU A 93 -13.47 -6.32 -18.28
N TYR A 94 -12.27 -6.32 -17.68
CA TYR A 94 -11.11 -5.57 -18.16
C TYR A 94 -9.84 -6.42 -18.16
N GLU A 95 -9.04 -6.31 -19.22
CA GLU A 95 -7.70 -6.91 -19.30
C GLU A 95 -6.70 -6.18 -18.38
N ASP A 96 -6.81 -4.84 -18.30
CA ASP A 96 -6.02 -3.98 -17.43
C ASP A 96 -6.66 -3.85 -16.02
N HIS A 97 -6.97 -4.99 -15.43
CA HIS A 97 -7.64 -5.07 -14.12
C HIS A 97 -6.70 -4.73 -12.96
N GLY A 98 -7.28 -4.40 -11.83
CA GLY A 98 -6.59 -4.08 -10.60
C GLY A 98 -7.29 -2.99 -9.78
N THR A 99 -6.64 -2.55 -8.73
CA THR A 99 -7.18 -1.54 -7.82
C THR A 99 -6.14 -0.47 -7.52
N ARG A 100 -6.57 0.77 -7.42
CA ARG A 100 -5.79 1.89 -6.91
C ARG A 100 -6.51 2.54 -5.74
N VAL A 101 -5.84 2.61 -4.61
CA VAL A 101 -6.29 3.33 -3.41
C VAL A 101 -5.40 4.55 -3.22
N PHE A 102 -5.99 5.70 -3.01
CA PHE A 102 -5.29 6.95 -2.75
C PHE A 102 -5.82 7.58 -1.46
N ALA A 103 -4.94 8.12 -0.65
CA ALA A 103 -5.29 8.93 0.51
C ALA A 103 -4.30 10.08 0.69
N SER A 104 -4.80 11.26 1.06
CA SER A 104 -3.99 12.42 1.44
C SER A 104 -4.39 12.96 2.79
N PHE A 105 -3.43 13.51 3.51
CA PHE A 105 -3.57 13.97 4.88
C PHE A 105 -2.94 15.36 5.02
N ASN A 106 -3.65 16.26 5.70
CA ASN A 106 -3.08 17.54 6.07
C ASN A 106 -2.22 17.38 7.33
N LYS A 107 -0.92 17.60 7.19
CA LYS A 107 0.07 17.47 8.29
C LYS A 107 -0.13 18.49 9.41
N ASN A 108 -0.79 19.60 9.13
CA ASN A 108 -1.07 20.65 10.11
C ASN A 108 -2.34 20.38 10.93
N SER A 109 -3.08 19.33 10.63
CA SER A 109 -4.26 18.93 11.40
C SER A 109 -3.86 18.30 12.73
N ILE A 110 -4.64 18.56 13.78
CA ILE A 110 -4.50 17.92 15.08
C ILE A 110 -4.78 16.40 15.00
N ASP A 111 -5.55 15.97 14.00
CA ASP A 111 -5.89 14.56 13.75
C ASP A 111 -4.89 13.84 12.85
N PHE A 112 -3.80 14.53 12.46
CA PHE A 112 -2.77 13.93 11.62
C PHE A 112 -2.05 12.79 12.34
N ILE A 113 -1.97 11.65 11.65
CA ILE A 113 -1.26 10.46 12.13
C ILE A 113 0.10 10.40 11.42
N PRO A 114 1.22 10.22 12.14
CA PRO A 114 2.55 10.17 11.52
C PRO A 114 2.69 8.96 10.59
N LEU A 115 3.64 9.03 9.65
CA LEU A 115 3.94 7.92 8.74
C LEU A 115 4.32 6.65 9.51
N GLY A 116 5.12 6.78 10.56
CA GLY A 116 5.58 5.64 11.35
C GLY A 116 6.69 4.84 10.67
N ASP A 117 6.85 3.57 11.04
CA ASP A 117 7.91 2.70 10.53
C ASP A 117 7.55 2.08 9.18
N ILE A 118 7.78 2.85 8.12
CA ILE A 118 7.57 2.38 6.74
C ILE A 118 8.60 1.33 6.33
N VAL A 119 9.82 1.38 6.87
CA VAL A 119 10.88 0.40 6.58
C VAL A 119 10.44 -0.99 7.04
N ASP A 120 9.93 -1.09 8.27
CA ASP A 120 9.41 -2.37 8.79
C ASP A 120 8.20 -2.87 8.00
N THR A 121 7.33 -1.95 7.56
CA THR A 121 6.19 -2.27 6.69
C THR A 121 6.64 -2.90 5.38
N ILE A 122 7.62 -2.30 4.68
CA ILE A 122 8.14 -2.84 3.41
C ILE A 122 8.82 -4.20 3.63
N CYS A 123 9.64 -4.34 4.67
CA CYS A 123 10.26 -5.64 5.02
C CYS A 123 9.21 -6.71 5.31
N THR A 124 8.14 -6.37 6.02
CA THR A 124 7.04 -7.29 6.33
C THR A 124 6.30 -7.75 5.07
N LEU A 125 6.04 -6.84 4.13
CA LEU A 125 5.41 -7.18 2.85
C LEU A 125 6.28 -8.13 2.01
N ILE A 126 7.57 -7.84 1.89
CA ILE A 126 8.52 -8.70 1.14
C ILE A 126 8.61 -10.09 1.78
N HIS A 127 8.71 -10.14 3.12
CA HIS A 127 8.78 -11.41 3.84
C HIS A 127 7.52 -12.26 3.68
N GLY A 128 6.36 -11.64 3.72
CA GLY A 128 5.07 -12.34 3.69
C GLY A 128 4.53 -12.66 2.29
N SER A 129 5.19 -12.18 1.23
CA SER A 129 4.65 -12.25 -0.13
C SER A 129 5.75 -12.42 -1.17
N GLU A 130 6.47 -13.56 -1.07
CA GLU A 130 7.68 -13.86 -1.84
C GLU A 130 7.46 -13.85 -3.36
N ASP A 131 6.27 -14.22 -3.83
CA ASP A 131 5.93 -14.32 -5.26
C ASP A 131 5.40 -13.02 -5.87
N ILE A 132 5.37 -11.93 -5.08
CA ILE A 132 4.83 -10.64 -5.51
C ILE A 132 5.96 -9.64 -5.65
N ASP A 133 5.94 -8.88 -6.74
CA ASP A 133 6.82 -7.75 -6.91
C ASP A 133 6.26 -6.49 -6.23
N PHE A 134 7.11 -5.83 -5.45
CA PHE A 134 6.82 -4.55 -4.83
C PHE A 134 7.68 -3.46 -5.46
N GLU A 135 7.01 -2.39 -5.88
CA GLU A 135 7.65 -1.14 -6.26
C GLU A 135 7.34 -0.08 -5.21
N PHE A 136 8.35 0.34 -4.48
CA PHE A 136 8.21 1.34 -3.43
C PHE A 136 8.90 2.64 -3.85
N SER A 137 8.22 3.76 -3.64
CA SER A 137 8.80 5.09 -3.72
C SER A 137 8.27 6.02 -2.63
N HIS A 138 9.18 6.81 -2.05
CA HIS A 138 8.84 7.90 -1.16
C HIS A 138 9.54 9.17 -1.63
N LYS A 139 8.78 10.12 -2.12
CA LYS A 139 9.25 11.39 -2.64
C LYS A 139 8.95 12.51 -1.67
N THR A 140 9.98 13.21 -1.26
CA THR A 140 9.90 14.46 -0.51
C THR A 140 10.37 15.63 -1.37
N GLU A 141 10.35 16.87 -0.85
CA GLU A 141 10.90 18.02 -1.56
C GLU A 141 12.43 17.92 -1.77
N GLU A 142 13.13 17.16 -0.92
CA GLU A 142 14.59 17.09 -0.90
C GLU A 142 15.16 15.83 -1.58
N LYS A 143 14.43 14.71 -1.51
CA LYS A 143 14.90 13.40 -1.96
C LYS A 143 13.78 12.48 -2.44
N GLU A 144 14.18 11.47 -3.18
CA GLU A 144 13.32 10.34 -3.55
C GLU A 144 14.00 9.03 -3.17
N ILE A 145 13.31 8.22 -2.40
CA ILE A 145 13.73 6.88 -1.97
C ILE A 145 12.96 5.87 -2.81
N THR A 146 13.64 4.92 -3.43
CA THR A 146 13.02 3.89 -4.25
C THR A 146 13.55 2.50 -3.91
N LEU A 147 12.70 1.50 -4.07
CA LEU A 147 13.05 0.09 -3.99
C LEU A 147 12.18 -0.72 -4.96
N SER A 148 12.80 -1.57 -5.75
CA SER A 148 12.11 -2.52 -6.64
C SER A 148 12.55 -3.95 -6.33
N THR A 149 11.60 -4.79 -5.93
CA THR A 149 11.91 -6.21 -5.68
C THR A 149 12.13 -6.98 -6.98
N ALA A 150 11.54 -6.55 -8.11
CA ALA A 150 11.83 -7.12 -9.42
C ALA A 150 13.31 -6.92 -9.81
N GLU A 151 13.85 -5.71 -9.64
CA GLU A 151 15.27 -5.45 -9.86
C GLU A 151 16.17 -6.25 -8.91
N MET A 152 15.76 -6.40 -7.65
CA MET A 152 16.48 -7.24 -6.68
C MET A 152 16.53 -8.70 -7.12
N ARG A 153 15.43 -9.27 -7.64
CA ARG A 153 15.39 -10.66 -8.16
C ARG A 153 16.35 -10.83 -9.34
N GLU A 154 16.40 -9.87 -10.25
CA GLU A 154 17.33 -9.89 -11.38
C GLU A 154 18.79 -9.90 -10.93
N MET A 155 19.14 -9.14 -9.88
CA MET A 155 20.50 -9.07 -9.33
C MET A 155 20.88 -10.32 -8.54
N LEU A 156 19.97 -10.86 -7.72
CA LEU A 156 20.24 -11.98 -6.83
C LEU A 156 20.18 -13.34 -7.53
N GLY A 157 19.45 -13.44 -8.63
CA GLY A 157 19.15 -14.70 -9.31
C GLY A 157 18.07 -15.53 -8.60
N GLU A 158 17.72 -16.66 -9.21
CA GLU A 158 16.61 -17.52 -8.76
C GLU A 158 16.92 -18.31 -7.47
N ASP A 159 18.20 -18.45 -7.14
CA ASP A 159 18.64 -19.27 -6.01
C ASP A 159 18.52 -18.60 -4.63
N ILE A 160 18.33 -17.29 -4.60
CA ILE A 160 18.27 -16.50 -3.37
C ILE A 160 16.85 -15.91 -3.19
N PRO A 161 16.05 -16.46 -2.26
CA PRO A 161 14.72 -15.93 -2.01
C PRO A 161 14.79 -14.55 -1.35
N LEU A 162 13.91 -13.63 -1.75
CA LEU A 162 13.84 -12.28 -1.16
C LEU A 162 13.44 -12.31 0.32
N SER A 163 12.74 -13.37 0.74
CA SER A 163 12.36 -13.60 2.15
C SER A 163 13.50 -14.07 3.04
N SER A 164 14.71 -14.32 2.49
CA SER A 164 15.85 -14.75 3.30
C SER A 164 16.26 -13.69 4.31
N PRO A 165 16.70 -14.08 5.53
CA PRO A 165 17.09 -13.13 6.57
C PRO A 165 18.16 -12.14 6.14
N GLU A 166 19.12 -12.59 5.32
CA GLU A 166 20.22 -11.76 4.82
C GLU A 166 19.72 -10.67 3.87
N VAL A 167 18.79 -11.02 2.96
CA VAL A 167 18.20 -10.06 2.01
C VAL A 167 17.33 -9.06 2.75
N LEU A 168 16.52 -9.52 3.70
CA LEU A 168 15.67 -8.62 4.51
C LEU A 168 16.51 -7.68 5.38
N ALA A 169 17.60 -8.16 5.95
CA ALA A 169 18.55 -7.31 6.70
C ALA A 169 19.15 -6.24 5.79
N TRP A 170 19.58 -6.61 4.58
CA TRP A 170 20.09 -5.67 3.59
C TRP A 170 19.04 -4.62 3.17
N VAL A 171 17.80 -5.03 2.91
CA VAL A 171 16.69 -4.10 2.57
C VAL A 171 16.46 -3.11 3.71
N ARG A 172 16.43 -3.60 4.94
CA ARG A 172 16.26 -2.76 6.14
C ARG A 172 17.39 -1.74 6.26
N ASP A 173 18.63 -2.17 6.15
CA ASP A 173 19.80 -1.30 6.26
C ASP A 173 19.79 -0.27 5.13
N TYR A 174 19.58 -0.70 3.88
CA TYR A 174 19.49 0.16 2.70
C TYR A 174 18.43 1.26 2.87
N LEU A 175 17.20 0.89 3.22
CA LEU A 175 16.13 1.87 3.41
C LEU A 175 16.42 2.78 4.61
N THR A 176 16.95 2.25 5.72
CA THR A 176 17.25 3.04 6.92
C THR A 176 18.33 4.09 6.65
N GLU A 177 19.33 3.79 5.81
CA GLU A 177 20.36 4.75 5.41
C GLU A 177 19.81 5.89 4.54
N LEU A 178 18.73 5.64 3.81
CA LEU A 178 18.10 6.64 2.93
C LEU A 178 17.12 7.56 3.66
N TYR A 179 16.58 7.15 4.82
CA TYR A 179 15.70 7.94 5.66
C TYR A 179 16.44 8.88 6.60
#